data_82cb9ce7ca0d8ddaa7294fc767e40441
#
_entry.id   82cb9ce7ca0d8ddaa7294fc767e40441
#
_cell.length_a   1.000
_cell.length_b   1.000
_cell.length_c   1.000
_cell.angle_alpha   90.00
_cell.angle_beta   90.00
_cell.angle_gamma   90.00
#
_symmetry.space_group_name_H-M   'P 1'
#
loop_
_entity.id
_entity.type
_entity.pdbx_description
1 polymer ?
#
loop_
_entity_poly.entity_id
_entity_poly.type
_entity_poly.pdbx_seq_one_letter_code
_entity_poly.pdbx_strand_id
1 'polypeptide(L)'
;MLFRTIIAIALASVLTVSCVTNRKIAYLQDMKHGTQIELEDKFEAVISPYDELDVIITCFDTELARPFNLRNTTNGNYTTSNTLAYLVDQNGDLELPVLGTIHAAGLTRLDLQEKVKSLLVAGGYINDPYVFVRFRNFKIFFLGSNGGKAITVPNERCTFLEALALSGDMNVYTNRNKILVMREVDGHMVSRYLDPRSSKVFKDPFFMLQQNDFIITKNTGYRNFQLSYGQFGTILSVISSATTLVTAYFSIMAYRNSLK
;
A
#
# COMPACT_ATOMS: atom_id res chain seq x y z
N MET A 1 -9.98 -41.78 42.05
CA MET A 1 -10.87 -41.21 41.06
C MET A 1 -10.57 -39.78 40.67
N LEU A 2 -10.35 -38.89 41.62
CA LEU A 2 -10.07 -37.46 41.37
C LEU A 2 -8.88 -37.20 40.44
N PHE A 3 -7.79 -37.96 40.57
CA PHE A 3 -6.57 -37.75 39.76
C PHE A 3 -6.81 -38.09 38.24
N ARG A 4 -7.61 -39.10 37.98
CA ARG A 4 -7.99 -39.48 36.59
C ARG A 4 -8.93 -38.45 35.94
N THR A 5 -9.81 -37.83 36.69
CA THR A 5 -10.67 -36.74 36.21
C THR A 5 -9.93 -35.47 35.94
N ILE A 6 -8.93 -35.10 36.75
CA ILE A 6 -8.06 -33.94 36.53
C ILE A 6 -7.23 -34.11 35.25
N ILE A 7 -6.66 -35.28 35.02
CA ILE A 7 -5.90 -35.59 33.78
C ILE A 7 -6.80 -35.53 32.56
N ALA A 8 -8.04 -36.05 32.65
CA ALA A 8 -8.99 -36.01 31.53
C ALA A 8 -9.42 -34.57 31.19
N ILE A 9 -9.61 -33.70 32.18
CA ILE A 9 -9.95 -32.28 31.98
C ILE A 9 -8.76 -31.54 31.39
N ALA A 10 -7.54 -31.81 31.86
CA ALA A 10 -6.32 -31.22 31.30
C ALA A 10 -6.08 -31.64 29.83
N LEU A 11 -6.36 -32.92 29.52
CA LEU A 11 -6.28 -33.45 28.14
C LEU A 11 -7.33 -32.83 27.22
N ALA A 12 -8.55 -32.65 27.73
CA ALA A 12 -9.67 -32.06 26.98
C ALA A 12 -9.42 -30.57 26.70
N SER A 13 -8.74 -29.81 27.58
CA SER A 13 -8.41 -28.40 27.39
C SER A 13 -7.34 -28.19 26.31
N VAL A 14 -6.45 -29.15 26.05
CA VAL A 14 -5.45 -29.13 24.99
C VAL A 14 -6.07 -29.30 23.59
N LEU A 15 -7.20 -29.94 23.48
CA LEU A 15 -7.88 -30.20 22.20
C LEU A 15 -8.68 -29.00 21.66
N THR A 16 -8.84 -27.96 22.43
CA THR A 16 -9.57 -26.75 22.00
C THR A 16 -8.69 -25.70 21.28
N VAL A 17 -7.47 -26.05 20.87
CA VAL A 17 -6.61 -25.16 20.09
C VAL A 17 -7.22 -24.97 18.70
N SER A 18 -7.95 -23.88 18.54
CA SER A 18 -8.60 -23.50 17.28
C SER A 18 -7.56 -23.19 16.20
N CYS A 19 -7.50 -24.02 15.16
CA CYS A 19 -6.73 -23.70 13.95
C CYS A 19 -7.24 -22.38 13.32
N VAL A 20 -6.31 -21.53 12.91
CA VAL A 20 -6.65 -20.32 12.13
C VAL A 20 -7.34 -20.77 10.84
N THR A 21 -8.62 -20.46 10.70
CA THR A 21 -9.41 -20.86 9.54
C THR A 21 -8.91 -20.12 8.29
N ASN A 22 -8.66 -20.85 7.22
CA ASN A 22 -8.22 -20.32 5.91
C ASN A 22 -9.12 -19.20 5.38
N ARG A 23 -10.41 -19.20 5.76
CA ARG A 23 -11.39 -18.12 5.46
C ARG A 23 -10.97 -16.71 5.91
N LYS A 24 -10.05 -16.57 6.84
CA LYS A 24 -9.57 -15.25 7.30
C LYS A 24 -8.45 -14.70 6.44
N ILE A 25 -7.79 -15.54 5.65
CA ILE A 25 -6.54 -15.21 4.95
C ILE A 25 -6.71 -15.19 3.43
N ALA A 26 -7.54 -16.06 2.86
CA ALA A 26 -7.69 -16.21 1.42
C ALA A 26 -8.37 -14.97 0.78
N TYR A 27 -7.90 -14.61 -0.41
CA TYR A 27 -8.46 -13.55 -1.26
C TYR A 27 -9.66 -14.05 -2.05
N LEU A 28 -10.57 -13.16 -2.45
CA LEU A 28 -11.65 -13.37 -3.43
C LEU A 28 -12.44 -14.68 -3.22
N GLN A 29 -12.85 -14.94 -1.97
CA GLN A 29 -13.46 -16.23 -1.56
C GLN A 29 -14.84 -16.48 -2.14
N ASP A 30 -15.50 -15.42 -2.60
CA ASP A 30 -16.83 -15.44 -3.20
C ASP A 30 -16.80 -15.61 -4.72
N MET A 31 -15.61 -15.64 -5.34
CA MET A 31 -15.47 -15.87 -6.77
C MET A 31 -15.57 -17.35 -7.11
N LYS A 32 -16.42 -17.65 -8.10
CA LYS A 32 -16.56 -18.99 -8.67
C LYS A 32 -15.81 -19.07 -9.99
N HIS A 33 -15.47 -20.28 -10.39
CA HIS A 33 -14.88 -20.51 -11.71
C HIS A 33 -15.77 -19.95 -12.83
N GLY A 34 -15.19 -19.17 -13.76
CA GLY A 34 -15.91 -18.55 -14.85
C GLY A 34 -16.69 -17.27 -14.48
N THR A 35 -16.58 -16.76 -13.25
CA THR A 35 -17.18 -15.45 -12.90
C THR A 35 -16.52 -14.34 -13.73
N GLN A 36 -17.34 -13.53 -14.41
CA GLN A 36 -16.93 -12.31 -15.08
C GLN A 36 -17.40 -11.12 -14.25
N ILE A 37 -16.51 -10.16 -14.04
CA ILE A 37 -16.81 -8.91 -13.33
C ILE A 37 -16.44 -7.79 -14.28
N GLU A 38 -17.40 -6.92 -14.55
CA GLU A 38 -17.15 -5.71 -15.30
C GLU A 38 -16.34 -4.73 -14.45
N LEU A 39 -15.20 -4.33 -14.96
CA LEU A 39 -14.36 -3.30 -14.34
C LEU A 39 -14.68 -1.96 -15.00
N GLU A 40 -14.60 -0.88 -14.27
CA GLU A 40 -14.66 0.46 -14.86
C GLU A 40 -13.43 0.65 -15.76
N ASP A 41 -13.64 0.65 -17.08
CA ASP A 41 -12.58 0.55 -18.11
C ASP A 41 -11.71 1.81 -18.26
N LYS A 42 -12.07 2.93 -17.62
CA LYS A 42 -11.42 4.21 -17.89
C LYS A 42 -10.92 4.86 -16.60
N PHE A 43 -9.97 4.21 -15.94
CA PHE A 43 -9.20 4.91 -14.93
C PHE A 43 -8.01 5.60 -15.61
N GLU A 44 -8.01 6.92 -15.59
CA GLU A 44 -6.85 7.73 -15.91
C GLU A 44 -6.45 8.51 -14.67
N ALA A 45 -5.15 8.52 -14.36
CA ALA A 45 -4.62 9.29 -13.27
C ALA A 45 -4.85 10.79 -13.53
N VAL A 46 -5.37 11.50 -12.55
CA VAL A 46 -5.60 12.94 -12.60
C VAL A 46 -4.44 13.64 -11.92
N ILE A 47 -3.95 14.68 -12.56
CA ILE A 47 -2.84 15.49 -12.08
C ILE A 47 -3.30 16.29 -10.85
N SER A 48 -2.49 16.26 -9.81
CA SER A 48 -2.73 16.95 -8.54
C SER A 48 -1.58 17.91 -8.20
N PRO A 49 -1.80 18.89 -7.32
CA PRO A 49 -0.71 19.72 -6.80
C PRO A 49 0.42 18.84 -6.22
N TYR A 50 1.66 19.29 -6.42
CA TYR A 50 2.90 18.61 -6.02
C TYR A 50 3.25 17.34 -6.81
N ASP A 51 2.54 17.05 -7.91
CA ASP A 51 2.95 16.00 -8.82
C ASP A 51 4.19 16.45 -9.63
N GLU A 52 5.09 15.50 -9.85
CA GLU A 52 6.24 15.66 -10.73
C GLU A 52 5.93 15.04 -12.10
N LEU A 53 5.99 15.85 -13.14
CA LEU A 53 5.68 15.42 -14.50
C LEU A 53 6.93 15.50 -15.38
N ASP A 54 7.17 14.47 -16.18
CA ASP A 54 8.03 14.57 -17.34
C ASP A 54 7.19 15.07 -18.50
N VAL A 55 7.50 16.26 -19.02
CA VAL A 55 6.90 16.81 -20.24
C VAL A 55 7.99 16.90 -21.29
N ILE A 56 7.82 16.17 -22.39
CA ILE A 56 8.77 16.15 -23.50
C ILE A 56 8.04 16.61 -24.75
N ILE A 57 8.58 17.67 -25.36
CA ILE A 57 8.07 18.24 -26.60
C ILE A 57 9.10 17.93 -27.70
N THR A 58 8.64 17.35 -28.78
CA THR A 58 9.47 17.08 -29.95
C THR A 58 8.69 17.34 -31.25
N CYS A 59 9.40 17.48 -32.36
CA CYS A 59 8.86 17.64 -33.69
C CYS A 59 9.88 17.13 -34.72
N PHE A 60 9.55 17.19 -36.00
CA PHE A 60 10.45 16.75 -37.07
C PHE A 60 11.81 17.48 -37.01
N ASP A 61 11.80 18.78 -36.79
CA ASP A 61 13.01 19.55 -36.53
C ASP A 61 13.25 19.67 -35.01
N THR A 62 14.11 18.84 -34.48
CA THR A 62 14.40 18.77 -33.03
C THR A 62 14.99 20.06 -32.47
N GLU A 63 15.64 20.92 -33.27
CA GLU A 63 16.18 22.19 -32.81
C GLU A 63 15.05 23.19 -32.50
N LEU A 64 13.93 23.15 -33.21
CA LEU A 64 12.76 23.98 -32.93
C LEU A 64 12.11 23.61 -31.58
N ALA A 65 12.12 22.33 -31.20
CA ALA A 65 11.55 21.87 -29.95
C ALA A 65 12.46 22.14 -28.74
N ARG A 66 13.74 22.42 -28.94
CA ARG A 66 14.75 22.52 -27.90
C ARG A 66 14.46 23.59 -26.83
N PRO A 67 13.97 24.81 -27.17
CA PRO A 67 13.67 25.83 -26.16
C PRO A 67 12.53 25.49 -25.20
N PHE A 68 11.66 24.55 -25.58
CA PHE A 68 10.48 24.17 -24.79
C PHE A 68 10.74 23.07 -23.79
N ASN A 69 11.95 22.48 -23.77
CA ASN A 69 12.31 21.39 -22.87
C ASN A 69 13.35 21.84 -21.85
N LEU A 70 13.11 21.59 -20.57
CA LEU A 70 14.14 21.75 -19.53
C LEU A 70 15.23 20.69 -19.72
N ARG A 71 16.47 21.13 -19.73
CA ARG A 71 17.63 20.24 -19.84
C ARG A 71 18.60 20.45 -18.69
N ASN A 72 19.11 19.37 -18.16
CA ASN A 72 20.25 19.41 -17.25
C ASN A 72 21.55 19.57 -18.06
N THR A 73 22.23 20.69 -17.93
CA THR A 73 23.58 20.91 -18.48
C THR A 73 24.60 20.51 -17.42
N THR A 74 24.92 19.23 -17.31
CA THR A 74 26.06 18.80 -16.50
C THR A 74 27.27 18.60 -17.44
N ASN A 75 28.32 19.43 -17.25
CA ASN A 75 29.61 19.35 -17.97
C ASN A 75 29.59 19.51 -19.50
N GLY A 76 28.69 20.34 -20.04
CA GLY A 76 28.73 20.68 -21.47
C GLY A 76 28.35 19.56 -22.44
N ASN A 77 28.10 18.34 -21.95
CA ASN A 77 27.59 17.24 -22.74
C ASN A 77 26.09 17.09 -22.52
N TYR A 78 25.34 17.18 -23.61
CA TYR A 78 23.89 16.96 -23.62
C TYR A 78 23.62 15.46 -23.47
N THR A 79 23.40 15.02 -22.23
CA THR A 79 22.87 13.67 -22.01
C THR A 79 21.34 13.73 -22.14
N THR A 80 20.83 13.06 -23.13
CA THR A 80 19.39 12.91 -23.44
C THR A 80 18.57 12.22 -22.33
N SER A 81 19.22 11.80 -21.25
CA SER A 81 18.62 11.00 -20.20
C SER A 81 18.25 11.74 -18.91
N ASN A 82 18.48 13.07 -18.82
CA ASN A 82 18.16 13.84 -17.63
C ASN A 82 17.27 15.05 -17.97
N THR A 83 16.06 14.79 -18.40
CA THR A 83 15.00 15.81 -18.41
C THR A 83 14.68 16.16 -16.95
N LEU A 84 14.71 17.44 -16.61
CA LEU A 84 14.23 17.90 -15.31
C LEU A 84 12.72 17.67 -15.26
N ALA A 85 12.23 17.15 -14.13
CA ALA A 85 10.80 17.07 -13.90
C ALA A 85 10.21 18.46 -13.70
N TYR A 86 9.03 18.66 -14.19
CA TYR A 86 8.23 19.83 -13.91
C TYR A 86 7.38 19.56 -12.67
N LEU A 87 7.43 20.44 -11.69
CA LEU A 87 6.62 20.34 -10.48
C LEU A 87 5.32 21.12 -10.67
N VAL A 88 4.19 20.47 -10.42
CA VAL A 88 2.89 21.15 -10.31
C VAL A 88 2.85 21.90 -8.98
N ASP A 89 2.60 23.20 -9.01
CA ASP A 89 2.60 24.05 -7.83
C ASP A 89 1.35 23.83 -6.95
N GLN A 90 1.27 24.54 -5.82
CA GLN A 90 0.14 24.45 -4.89
C GLN A 90 -1.19 24.91 -5.49
N ASN A 91 -1.16 25.74 -6.54
CA ASN A 91 -2.36 26.22 -7.24
C ASN A 91 -2.78 25.25 -8.36
N GLY A 92 -2.01 24.19 -8.59
CA GLY A 92 -2.23 23.25 -9.67
C GLY A 92 -1.64 23.69 -11.00
N ASP A 93 -0.71 24.63 -10.98
CA ASP A 93 -0.12 25.22 -12.17
C ASP A 93 1.25 24.60 -12.47
N LEU A 94 1.55 24.48 -13.76
CA LEU A 94 2.79 23.95 -14.30
C LEU A 94 3.49 25.06 -15.12
N GLU A 95 4.75 25.34 -14.82
CA GLU A 95 5.51 26.33 -15.56
C GLU A 95 6.36 25.66 -16.66
N LEU A 96 6.00 25.91 -17.91
CA LEU A 96 6.73 25.40 -19.08
C LEU A 96 7.56 26.51 -19.75
N PRO A 97 8.81 26.21 -20.17
CA PRO A 97 9.62 27.18 -20.89
C PRO A 97 8.89 27.69 -22.13
N VAL A 98 8.99 29.00 -22.39
CA VAL A 98 8.37 29.71 -23.51
C VAL A 98 6.84 29.77 -23.45
N LEU A 99 6.17 28.72 -23.02
CA LEU A 99 4.70 28.65 -22.93
C LEU A 99 4.14 29.33 -21.66
N GLY A 100 5.00 29.52 -20.64
CA GLY A 100 4.60 30.10 -19.35
C GLY A 100 3.79 29.13 -18.49
N THR A 101 2.92 29.71 -17.68
CA THR A 101 2.12 28.98 -16.67
C THR A 101 0.88 28.34 -17.30
N ILE A 102 0.68 27.04 -17.04
CA ILE A 102 -0.44 26.24 -17.55
C ILE A 102 -1.11 25.55 -16.38
N HIS A 103 -2.40 25.77 -16.18
CA HIS A 103 -3.16 25.02 -15.17
C HIS A 103 -3.27 23.54 -15.57
N ALA A 104 -2.69 22.65 -14.75
CA ALA A 104 -2.56 21.23 -15.00
C ALA A 104 -3.42 20.39 -14.03
N ALA A 105 -3.68 20.87 -12.82
CA ALA A 105 -4.48 20.12 -11.84
C ALA A 105 -5.90 19.84 -12.37
N GLY A 106 -6.39 18.64 -12.07
CA GLY A 106 -7.69 18.18 -12.55
C GLY A 106 -7.69 17.65 -13.99
N LEU A 107 -6.60 17.83 -14.74
CA LEU A 107 -6.44 17.26 -16.08
C LEU A 107 -5.91 15.83 -16.00
N THR A 108 -6.29 15.00 -16.97
CA THR A 108 -5.57 13.75 -17.23
C THR A 108 -4.27 14.03 -17.96
N ARG A 109 -3.39 13.05 -18.00
CA ARG A 109 -2.16 13.11 -18.79
C ARG A 109 -2.44 13.45 -20.26
N LEU A 110 -3.47 12.84 -20.84
CA LEU A 110 -3.86 13.06 -22.24
C LEU A 110 -4.42 14.46 -22.46
N ASP A 111 -5.24 14.97 -21.54
CA ASP A 111 -5.76 16.33 -21.63
C ASP A 111 -4.66 17.38 -21.58
N LEU A 112 -3.65 17.17 -20.70
CA LEU A 112 -2.50 18.06 -20.62
C LEU A 112 -1.67 18.00 -21.91
N GLN A 113 -1.46 16.82 -22.51
CA GLN A 113 -0.76 16.67 -23.78
C GLN A 113 -1.46 17.50 -24.88
N GLU A 114 -2.79 17.35 -25.00
CA GLU A 114 -3.56 18.06 -26.01
C GLU A 114 -3.57 19.58 -25.77
N LYS A 115 -3.68 19.99 -24.51
CA LYS A 115 -3.59 21.41 -24.12
C LYS A 115 -2.24 22.05 -24.49
N VAL A 116 -1.14 21.38 -24.18
CA VAL A 116 0.21 21.85 -24.54
C VAL A 116 0.39 21.88 -26.05
N LYS A 117 -0.07 20.83 -26.76
CA LYS A 117 -0.04 20.75 -28.22
C LYS A 117 -0.80 21.91 -28.86
N SER A 118 -2.00 22.21 -28.37
CA SER A 118 -2.81 23.31 -28.88
C SER A 118 -2.15 24.68 -28.69
N LEU A 119 -1.49 24.90 -27.55
CA LEU A 119 -0.75 26.14 -27.26
C LEU A 119 0.45 26.32 -28.18
N LEU A 120 1.19 25.25 -28.48
CA LEU A 120 2.34 25.30 -29.39
C LEU A 120 1.91 25.63 -30.83
N VAL A 121 0.81 25.07 -31.31
CA VAL A 121 0.25 25.34 -32.63
C VAL A 121 -0.36 26.75 -32.70
N ALA A 122 -1.20 27.12 -31.73
CA ALA A 122 -1.85 28.44 -31.70
C ALA A 122 -0.86 29.58 -31.55
N GLY A 123 0.24 29.39 -30.83
CA GLY A 123 1.33 30.36 -30.73
C GLY A 123 2.23 30.45 -31.96
N GLY A 124 2.01 29.59 -32.97
CA GLY A 124 2.82 29.53 -34.18
C GLY A 124 4.27 29.05 -33.95
N TYR A 125 4.51 28.41 -32.81
CA TYR A 125 5.85 27.94 -32.45
C TYR A 125 6.26 26.69 -33.20
N ILE A 126 5.34 25.68 -33.24
CA ILE A 126 5.57 24.38 -33.89
C ILE A 126 4.28 23.96 -34.57
N ASN A 127 4.32 23.67 -35.87
CA ASN A 127 3.14 23.30 -36.64
C ASN A 127 2.61 21.88 -36.33
N ASP A 128 3.52 20.94 -36.08
CA ASP A 128 3.17 19.54 -35.76
C ASP A 128 4.01 19.04 -34.58
N PRO A 129 3.67 19.49 -33.35
CA PRO A 129 4.36 19.07 -32.16
C PRO A 129 3.89 17.69 -31.71
N TYR A 130 4.82 16.87 -31.26
CA TYR A 130 4.53 15.67 -30.48
C TYR A 130 4.83 15.96 -28.99
N VAL A 131 3.82 15.91 -28.16
CA VAL A 131 3.91 16.16 -26.71
C VAL A 131 3.72 14.85 -25.96
N PHE A 132 4.68 14.53 -25.13
CA PHE A 132 4.63 13.36 -24.26
C PHE A 132 4.63 13.80 -22.80
N VAL A 133 3.63 13.36 -22.02
CA VAL A 133 3.52 13.64 -20.60
C VAL A 133 3.48 12.32 -19.83
N ARG A 134 4.22 12.26 -18.73
CA ARG A 134 4.25 11.09 -17.84
C ARG A 134 4.45 11.54 -16.39
N PHE A 135 3.79 10.86 -15.45
CA PHE A 135 4.10 11.02 -14.03
C PHE A 135 5.47 10.42 -13.72
N ARG A 136 6.33 11.20 -13.06
CA ARG A 136 7.65 10.74 -12.62
C ARG A 136 7.60 10.06 -11.26
N ASN A 137 6.73 10.52 -10.38
CA ASN A 137 6.70 10.16 -8.97
C ASN A 137 5.40 9.48 -8.53
N PHE A 138 4.72 8.73 -9.43
CA PHE A 138 3.51 8.01 -9.03
C PHE A 138 3.84 7.05 -7.88
N LYS A 139 3.43 7.43 -6.67
CA LYS A 139 3.69 6.69 -5.43
C LYS A 139 2.40 6.48 -4.66
N ILE A 140 2.33 5.34 -3.99
CA ILE A 140 1.32 5.03 -2.99
C ILE A 140 2.02 4.67 -1.69
N PHE A 141 1.38 4.91 -0.57
CA PHE A 141 1.96 4.68 0.75
C PHE A 141 1.27 3.51 1.43
N PHE A 142 2.04 2.51 1.79
CA PHE A 142 1.55 1.37 2.55
C PHE A 142 2.03 1.48 4.00
N LEU A 143 1.08 1.48 4.94
CA LEU A 143 1.35 1.59 6.37
C LEU A 143 0.68 0.42 7.12
N GLY A 144 1.37 -0.18 8.04
CA GLY A 144 0.73 -1.18 8.89
C GLY A 144 1.61 -2.29 9.41
N SER A 145 1.07 -3.49 9.44
CA SER A 145 1.66 -4.64 10.13
C SER A 145 3.07 -5.04 9.68
N ASN A 146 3.45 -4.67 8.45
CA ASN A 146 4.76 -4.96 7.87
C ASN A 146 5.68 -3.73 7.82
N GLY A 147 5.35 -2.67 8.57
CA GLY A 147 6.07 -1.39 8.54
C GLY A 147 5.46 -0.40 7.54
N GLY A 148 6.16 0.74 7.33
CA GLY A 148 5.80 1.75 6.34
C GLY A 148 6.64 1.57 5.08
N LYS A 149 6.02 1.69 3.90
CA LYS A 149 6.70 1.61 2.61
C LYS A 149 6.04 2.55 1.61
N ALA A 150 6.85 3.36 0.94
CA ALA A 150 6.44 4.05 -0.27
C ALA A 150 6.66 3.11 -1.46
N ILE A 151 5.63 2.90 -2.26
CA ILE A 151 5.64 2.02 -3.43
C ILE A 151 5.56 2.90 -4.67
N THR A 152 6.60 2.87 -5.49
CA THR A 152 6.59 3.54 -6.79
C THR A 152 5.85 2.65 -7.79
N VAL A 153 4.87 3.22 -8.47
CA VAL A 153 4.06 2.55 -9.48
C VAL A 153 4.62 2.86 -10.86
N PRO A 154 5.12 1.86 -11.60
CA PRO A 154 5.83 2.14 -12.86
C PRO A 154 4.91 2.56 -14.02
N ASN A 155 3.64 2.21 -14.00
CA ASN A 155 2.74 2.34 -15.16
C ASN A 155 1.58 3.34 -14.94
N GLU A 156 1.69 4.25 -13.98
CA GLU A 156 0.67 5.28 -13.68
C GLU A 156 -0.73 4.71 -13.37
N ARG A 157 -0.85 3.41 -13.28
CA ARG A 157 -2.07 2.68 -12.96
C ARG A 157 -1.75 1.58 -11.95
N CYS A 158 -2.44 1.60 -10.85
CA CYS A 158 -2.30 0.59 -9.81
C CYS A 158 -3.66 0.25 -9.21
N THR A 159 -3.99 -1.02 -9.21
CA THR A 159 -5.17 -1.49 -8.48
C THR A 159 -4.81 -1.75 -7.01
N PHE A 160 -5.81 -1.73 -6.16
CA PHE A 160 -5.66 -2.05 -4.75
C PHE A 160 -4.99 -3.43 -4.53
N LEU A 161 -5.33 -4.43 -5.33
CA LEU A 161 -4.72 -5.77 -5.23
C LEU A 161 -3.27 -5.79 -5.71
N GLU A 162 -2.95 -5.05 -6.78
CA GLU A 162 -1.55 -4.87 -7.24
C GLU A 162 -0.70 -4.19 -6.17
N ALA A 163 -1.24 -3.18 -5.50
CA ALA A 163 -0.56 -2.50 -4.41
C ALA A 163 -0.25 -3.43 -3.23
N LEU A 164 -1.20 -4.31 -2.88
CA LEU A 164 -0.97 -5.33 -1.87
C LEU A 164 0.15 -6.29 -2.29
N ALA A 165 0.18 -6.72 -3.54
CA ALA A 165 1.23 -7.57 -4.07
C ALA A 165 2.60 -6.87 -4.09
N LEU A 166 2.66 -5.61 -4.55
CA LEU A 166 3.88 -4.79 -4.57
C LEU A 166 4.42 -4.47 -3.15
N SER A 167 3.53 -4.38 -2.16
CA SER A 167 3.96 -4.19 -0.75
C SER A 167 4.64 -5.43 -0.15
N GLY A 168 4.54 -6.59 -0.80
CA GLY A 168 5.04 -7.88 -0.31
C GLY A 168 3.97 -8.68 0.42
N ASP A 169 2.69 -8.42 0.09
CA ASP A 169 1.50 -9.00 0.71
C ASP A 169 1.35 -8.68 2.22
N MET A 170 0.29 -9.14 2.78
CA MET A 170 -0.04 -8.95 4.18
C MET A 170 0.37 -10.16 5.01
N ASN A 171 0.94 -9.89 6.18
CA ASN A 171 1.22 -10.91 7.16
C ASN A 171 -0.07 -11.68 7.56
N VAL A 172 0.07 -12.93 7.97
CA VAL A 172 -1.04 -13.78 8.46
C VAL A 172 -1.78 -13.19 9.67
N TYR A 173 -1.13 -12.30 10.39
CA TYR A 173 -1.71 -11.58 11.53
C TYR A 173 -2.41 -10.28 11.14
N THR A 174 -2.42 -9.90 9.87
CA THR A 174 -3.10 -8.70 9.39
C THR A 174 -4.60 -8.93 9.28
N ASN A 175 -5.37 -7.96 9.71
CA ASN A 175 -6.81 -7.97 9.53
C ASN A 175 -7.16 -7.62 8.09
N ARG A 176 -7.42 -8.66 7.26
CA ARG A 176 -7.66 -8.51 5.82
C ARG A 176 -9.08 -8.03 5.48
N ASN A 177 -10.04 -8.12 6.41
CA ASN A 177 -11.43 -7.76 6.13
C ASN A 177 -11.71 -6.25 6.15
N LYS A 178 -10.77 -5.45 6.65
CA LYS A 178 -10.92 -4.01 6.81
C LYS A 178 -9.57 -3.32 6.58
N ILE A 179 -9.21 -3.15 5.33
CA ILE A 179 -8.04 -2.37 4.93
C ILE A 179 -8.53 -0.97 4.62
N LEU A 180 -7.98 0.01 5.32
CA LEU A 180 -8.33 1.40 5.13
C LEU A 180 -7.53 1.96 3.96
N VAL A 181 -8.21 2.48 2.96
CA VAL A 181 -7.60 3.31 1.91
C VAL A 181 -8.02 4.75 2.17
N MET A 182 -7.06 5.66 2.13
CA MET A 182 -7.29 7.09 2.32
C MET A 182 -6.74 7.84 1.12
N ARG A 183 -7.50 8.83 0.67
CA ARG A 183 -7.22 9.69 -0.48
C ARG A 183 -7.54 11.12 -0.14
N GLU A 184 -6.72 12.04 -0.62
CA GLU A 184 -7.06 13.46 -0.59
C GLU A 184 -7.93 13.81 -1.81
N VAL A 185 -9.07 14.41 -1.56
CA VAL A 185 -10.00 14.90 -2.58
C VAL A 185 -10.42 16.30 -2.18
N ASP A 186 -10.16 17.29 -3.01
CA ASP A 186 -10.51 18.70 -2.78
C ASP A 186 -10.08 19.24 -1.40
N GLY A 187 -8.84 18.91 -1.00
CA GLY A 187 -8.26 19.33 0.29
C GLY A 187 -8.84 18.59 1.51
N HIS A 188 -9.61 17.52 1.30
CA HIS A 188 -10.18 16.71 2.37
C HIS A 188 -9.68 15.27 2.29
N MET A 189 -9.35 14.68 3.45
CA MET A 189 -9.02 13.26 3.51
C MET A 189 -10.28 12.40 3.52
N VAL A 190 -10.53 11.69 2.42
CA VAL A 190 -11.60 10.72 2.29
C VAL A 190 -11.05 9.33 2.57
N SER A 191 -11.79 8.51 3.31
CA SER A 191 -11.35 7.18 3.68
C SER A 191 -12.41 6.13 3.37
N ARG A 192 -11.96 4.93 2.98
CA ARG A 192 -12.81 3.78 2.69
C ARG A 192 -12.19 2.48 3.16
N TYR A 193 -13.03 1.56 3.64
CA TYR A 193 -12.60 0.21 3.98
C TYR A 193 -12.83 -0.74 2.82
N LEU A 194 -11.77 -1.38 2.34
CA LEU A 194 -11.81 -2.39 1.31
C LEU A 194 -11.57 -3.78 1.91
N ASP A 195 -12.29 -4.78 1.40
CA ASP A 195 -12.10 -6.18 1.77
C ASP A 195 -11.61 -6.98 0.55
N PRO A 196 -10.30 -7.31 0.47
CA PRO A 196 -9.74 -8.06 -0.65
C PRO A 196 -10.18 -9.53 -0.69
N ARG A 197 -10.94 -10.01 0.30
CA ARG A 197 -11.48 -11.38 0.33
C ARG A 197 -12.78 -11.50 -0.45
N SER A 198 -13.41 -10.38 -0.82
CA SER A 198 -14.66 -10.34 -1.57
C SER A 198 -14.49 -9.70 -2.93
N SER A 199 -15.14 -10.26 -3.93
CA SER A 199 -15.21 -9.72 -5.29
C SER A 199 -15.87 -8.34 -5.38
N LYS A 200 -16.59 -7.91 -4.33
CA LYS A 200 -17.17 -6.56 -4.26
C LYS A 200 -16.12 -5.47 -4.31
N VAL A 201 -14.86 -5.79 -3.97
CA VAL A 201 -13.73 -4.85 -4.03
C VAL A 201 -13.55 -4.26 -5.43
N PHE A 202 -13.84 -5.02 -6.48
CA PHE A 202 -13.69 -4.57 -7.88
C PHE A 202 -14.66 -3.43 -8.28
N LYS A 203 -15.76 -3.29 -7.55
CA LYS A 203 -16.78 -2.23 -7.79
C LYS A 203 -16.62 -1.02 -6.87
N ASP A 204 -15.58 -1.00 -6.04
CA ASP A 204 -15.34 0.14 -5.14
C ASP A 204 -14.55 1.22 -5.87
N PRO A 205 -14.95 2.52 -5.78
CA PRO A 205 -14.21 3.61 -6.40
C PRO A 205 -12.75 3.74 -5.97
N PHE A 206 -12.40 3.17 -4.80
CA PHE A 206 -11.03 3.13 -4.29
C PHE A 206 -10.26 1.88 -4.72
N PHE A 207 -10.87 1.02 -5.57
CA PHE A 207 -10.16 -0.13 -6.14
C PHE A 207 -9.01 0.30 -7.05
N MET A 208 -9.24 1.33 -7.85
CA MET A 208 -8.20 1.99 -8.63
C MET A 208 -7.55 3.06 -7.76
N LEU A 209 -6.27 2.86 -7.46
CA LEU A 209 -5.51 3.76 -6.61
C LEU A 209 -5.04 5.00 -7.38
N GLN A 210 -4.97 6.11 -6.69
CA GLN A 210 -4.45 7.37 -7.19
C GLN A 210 -3.10 7.70 -6.56
N GLN A 211 -2.42 8.68 -7.13
CA GLN A 211 -1.20 9.25 -6.58
C GLN A 211 -1.42 9.67 -5.12
N ASN A 212 -0.45 9.38 -4.28
CA ASN A 212 -0.44 9.70 -2.85
C ASN A 212 -1.53 9.00 -1.99
N ASP A 213 -2.23 7.97 -2.51
CA ASP A 213 -3.12 7.16 -1.70
C ASP A 213 -2.36 6.46 -0.57
N PHE A 214 -3.01 6.39 0.60
CA PHE A 214 -2.52 5.65 1.76
C PHE A 214 -3.31 4.36 1.93
N ILE A 215 -2.61 3.23 2.02
CA ILE A 215 -3.18 1.93 2.38
C ILE A 215 -2.75 1.59 3.79
N ILE A 216 -3.71 1.50 4.69
CA ILE A 216 -3.44 1.27 6.11
C ILE A 216 -4.02 -0.07 6.54
N THR A 217 -3.14 -0.94 7.03
CA THR A 217 -3.49 -2.25 7.56
C THR A 217 -3.33 -2.29 9.07
N LYS A 218 -4.23 -2.99 9.74
CA LYS A 218 -4.20 -3.19 11.19
C LYS A 218 -3.90 -4.65 11.52
N ASN A 219 -3.21 -4.89 12.63
CA ASN A 219 -3.03 -6.23 13.16
C ASN A 219 -4.33 -6.78 13.75
N THR A 220 -4.48 -8.10 13.69
CA THR A 220 -5.50 -8.81 14.46
C THR A 220 -5.15 -8.78 15.95
N GLY A 221 -6.18 -8.86 16.81
CA GLY A 221 -5.98 -8.93 18.27
C GLY A 221 -5.09 -10.11 18.71
N TYR A 222 -5.01 -11.17 17.90
CA TYR A 222 -4.14 -12.31 18.16
C TYR A 222 -2.66 -11.94 18.20
N ARG A 223 -2.18 -11.08 17.31
CA ARG A 223 -0.79 -10.60 17.38
C ARG A 223 -0.52 -9.78 18.63
N ASN A 224 -1.45 -8.92 19.01
CA ASN A 224 -1.33 -8.12 20.22
C ASN A 224 -1.28 -9.01 21.45
N PHE A 225 -2.10 -10.07 21.47
CA PHE A 225 -2.05 -11.10 22.50
C PHE A 225 -0.71 -11.84 22.50
N GLN A 226 -0.18 -12.25 21.35
CA GLN A 226 1.09 -12.95 21.23
C GLN A 226 2.29 -12.09 21.69
N LEU A 227 2.27 -10.80 21.44
CA LEU A 227 3.28 -9.86 21.94
C LEU A 227 3.20 -9.72 23.47
N SER A 228 2.00 -9.79 24.05
CA SER A 228 1.79 -9.80 25.50
C SER A 228 2.14 -11.14 26.15
N TYR A 229 2.09 -12.24 25.36
CA TYR A 229 2.32 -13.60 25.87
C TYR A 229 3.75 -13.82 26.38
N GLY A 230 4.73 -13.08 25.89
CA GLY A 230 6.11 -13.11 26.39
C GLY A 230 6.19 -12.77 27.90
N GLN A 231 5.32 -11.87 28.36
CA GLN A 231 5.24 -11.51 29.79
C GLN A 231 4.48 -12.58 30.61
N PHE A 232 3.44 -13.18 30.03
CA PHE A 232 2.71 -14.28 30.69
C PHE A 232 3.55 -15.56 30.79
N GLY A 233 4.40 -15.85 29.80
CA GLY A 233 5.31 -16.99 29.80
C GLY A 233 6.30 -16.92 30.97
N THR A 234 6.81 -15.75 31.30
CA THR A 234 7.69 -15.56 32.46
C THR A 234 6.95 -15.74 33.79
N ILE A 235 5.70 -15.27 33.91
CA ILE A 235 4.87 -15.48 35.09
C ILE A 235 4.56 -16.98 35.26
N LEU A 236 4.22 -17.69 34.20
CA LEU A 236 3.94 -19.13 34.22
C LEU A 236 5.18 -19.93 34.61
N SER A 237 6.37 -19.55 34.14
CA SER A 237 7.61 -20.21 34.50
C SER A 237 7.98 -20.03 35.99
N VAL A 238 7.72 -18.84 36.55
CA VAL A 238 7.90 -18.58 37.98
C VAL A 238 6.94 -19.42 38.83
N ILE A 239 5.67 -19.50 38.42
CA ILE A 239 4.67 -20.34 39.12
C ILE A 239 5.07 -21.83 39.04
N SER A 240 5.51 -22.30 37.87
CA SER A 240 5.89 -23.69 37.69
C SER A 240 7.15 -24.05 38.50
N SER A 241 8.13 -23.15 38.61
CA SER A 241 9.33 -23.35 39.43
C SER A 241 8.98 -23.36 40.92
N ALA A 242 8.06 -22.50 41.38
CA ALA A 242 7.59 -22.49 42.77
C ALA A 242 6.85 -23.79 43.13
N THR A 243 5.97 -24.29 42.22
CA THR A 243 5.28 -25.57 42.43
C THR A 243 6.23 -26.75 42.46
N THR A 244 7.30 -26.75 41.66
CA THR A 244 8.34 -27.79 41.69
C THR A 244 9.09 -27.81 43.00
N LEU A 245 9.44 -26.66 43.58
CA LEU A 245 10.09 -26.55 44.88
C LEU A 245 9.21 -27.05 46.02
N VAL A 246 7.93 -26.70 46.00
CA VAL A 246 6.96 -27.16 46.99
C VAL A 246 6.76 -28.68 46.92
N THR A 247 6.63 -29.24 45.74
CA THR A 247 6.49 -30.72 45.57
C THR A 247 7.77 -31.45 46.00
N ALA A 248 8.95 -30.92 45.67
CA ALA A 248 10.21 -31.48 46.14
C ALA A 248 10.33 -31.46 47.69
N TYR A 249 9.93 -30.38 48.31
CA TYR A 249 9.91 -30.28 49.79
C TYR A 249 8.99 -31.33 50.41
N PHE A 250 7.77 -31.47 49.94
CA PHE A 250 6.84 -32.49 50.43
C PHE A 250 7.31 -33.91 50.18
N SER A 251 7.95 -34.19 49.05
CA SER A 251 8.52 -35.50 48.74
C SER A 251 9.67 -35.86 49.70
N ILE A 252 10.54 -34.92 50.00
CA ILE A 252 11.63 -35.13 50.97
C ILE A 252 11.07 -35.34 52.38
N MET A 253 10.04 -34.60 52.78
CA MET A 253 9.42 -34.74 54.08
C MET A 253 8.69 -36.09 54.25
N ALA A 254 7.96 -36.56 53.16
CA ALA A 254 7.33 -37.86 53.12
C ALA A 254 8.36 -39.00 53.23
N TYR A 255 9.47 -38.88 52.50
CA TYR A 255 10.57 -39.85 52.54
C TYR A 255 11.19 -39.95 53.95
N ARG A 256 11.42 -38.81 54.57
CA ARG A 256 11.97 -38.74 55.96
C ARG A 256 11.01 -39.35 57.00
N ASN A 257 9.70 -39.23 56.79
CA ASN A 257 8.70 -39.84 57.70
C ASN A 257 8.53 -41.36 57.47
N SER A 258 8.87 -41.90 56.31
CA SER A 258 8.85 -43.31 56.01
C SER A 258 10.07 -44.09 56.52
N LEU A 259 11.12 -43.37 56.94
CA LEU A 259 12.36 -43.91 57.54
C LEU A 259 12.35 -43.98 59.08
N LYS A 260 11.27 -43.45 59.67
CA LYS A 260 11.01 -43.55 61.13
C LYS A 260 9.94 -44.65 61.35
#